data_8a3e0aad16ba6043da1144df75358732
#
_entry.id   8a3e0aad16ba6043da1144df75358732
#
_cell.length_a   1.000
_cell.length_b   1.000
_cell.length_c   1.000
_cell.angle_alpha   90.00
_cell.angle_beta   90.00
_cell.angle_gamma   90.00
#
_symmetry.space_group_name_H-M   'P 1'
#
loop_
_entity.id
_entity.type
_entity.pdbx_description
1 polymer ?
#
loop_
_entity_poly.entity_id
_entity_poly.type
_entity_poly.pdbx_seq_one_letter_code
_entity_poly.pdbx_strand_id
1 'polypeptide(L)'
;MPAYILSKGMAQVFICAADVITLDGYVVNKIGTFQIALAAHFYGVPFYALGTTSAAHPDISKVEVEERDPEETVHAMGIRTAKDGVKGYYPAFDITPPRLIRAVITPKGVFSPSDLKGYFS
;
A
#
# COMPACT_ATOMS: atom_id res chain seq x y z
N MET A 1 -8.88 12.46 3.33
CA MET A 1 -10.32 12.19 3.53
C MET A 1 -10.64 10.76 4.00
N PRO A 2 -9.90 9.70 3.63
CA PRO A 2 -10.22 8.32 4.07
C PRO A 2 -10.39 8.17 5.59
N ALA A 3 -9.47 8.70 6.38
CA ALA A 3 -9.55 8.64 7.83
C ALA A 3 -10.85 9.24 8.41
N TYR A 4 -11.33 10.34 7.83
CA TYR A 4 -12.59 10.96 8.25
C TYR A 4 -13.79 10.04 7.96
N ILE A 5 -13.84 9.43 6.77
CA ILE A 5 -14.90 8.48 6.39
C ILE A 5 -14.92 7.28 7.34
N LEU A 6 -13.74 6.72 7.63
CA LEU A 6 -13.57 5.61 8.57
C LEU A 6 -14.01 6.00 9.98
N SER A 7 -13.68 7.22 10.44
CA SER A 7 -14.08 7.72 11.76
C SER A 7 -15.59 7.86 11.94
N LYS A 8 -16.32 8.02 10.84
CA LYS A 8 -17.79 8.12 10.82
C LYS A 8 -18.50 6.76 10.65
N GLY A 9 -17.76 5.67 10.55
CA GLY A 9 -18.31 4.35 10.30
C GLY A 9 -18.99 4.19 8.94
N MET A 10 -18.65 5.04 7.98
CA MET A 10 -19.26 5.04 6.64
C MET A 10 -18.67 3.96 5.73
N ALA A 11 -17.55 3.35 6.13
CA ALA A 11 -16.92 2.22 5.45
C ALA A 11 -16.55 1.15 6.49
N GLN A 12 -16.87 -0.11 6.20
CA GLN A 12 -16.65 -1.25 7.08
C GLN A 12 -15.46 -2.11 6.65
N VAL A 13 -14.90 -1.82 5.48
CA VAL A 13 -13.80 -2.57 4.88
C VAL A 13 -12.94 -1.60 4.07
N PHE A 14 -11.62 -1.79 4.11
CA PHE A 14 -10.68 -1.19 3.17
C PHE A 14 -10.12 -2.28 2.27
N ILE A 15 -10.26 -2.13 0.96
CA ILE A 15 -9.76 -3.06 -0.05
C ILE A 15 -8.94 -2.28 -1.08
N CYS A 16 -7.80 -2.80 -1.46
CA CYS A 16 -7.07 -2.32 -2.65
C CYS A 16 -6.33 -3.47 -3.35
N ALA A 17 -6.03 -3.27 -4.63
CA ALA A 17 -5.06 -4.10 -5.33
C ALA A 17 -3.65 -3.84 -4.79
N ALA A 18 -2.71 -4.68 -5.15
CA ALA A 18 -1.30 -4.53 -4.79
C ALA A 18 -0.41 -4.66 -6.03
N ASP A 19 0.59 -3.78 -6.14
CA ASP A 19 1.61 -3.88 -7.17
C ASP A 19 2.59 -5.02 -6.87
N VAL A 20 2.96 -5.18 -5.59
CA VAL A 20 3.77 -6.30 -5.10
C VAL A 20 3.21 -6.81 -3.78
N ILE A 21 3.16 -8.12 -3.63
CA ILE A 21 2.92 -8.82 -2.37
C ILE A 21 4.09 -9.75 -2.13
N THR A 22 4.83 -9.53 -1.05
CA THR A 22 5.97 -10.36 -0.69
C THR A 22 5.53 -11.63 0.05
N LEU A 23 6.36 -12.67 0.02
CA LEU A 23 6.04 -13.94 0.71
C LEU A 23 6.10 -13.80 2.24
N ASP A 24 6.76 -12.77 2.76
CA ASP A 24 6.74 -12.43 4.19
C ASP A 24 5.57 -11.49 4.57
N GLY A 25 4.65 -11.24 3.64
CA GLY A 25 3.35 -10.62 3.90
C GLY A 25 3.27 -9.11 3.79
N TYR A 26 4.28 -8.44 3.28
CA TYR A 26 4.21 -6.99 3.00
C TYR A 26 3.45 -6.73 1.71
N VAL A 27 2.74 -5.62 1.68
CA VAL A 27 2.04 -5.12 0.49
C VAL A 27 2.66 -3.80 0.05
N VAL A 28 3.07 -3.75 -1.21
CA VAL A 28 3.57 -2.54 -1.87
C VAL A 28 2.51 -2.08 -2.84
N ASN A 29 2.07 -0.85 -2.72
CA ASN A 29 1.05 -0.27 -3.59
C ASN A 29 1.25 1.24 -3.70
N LYS A 30 0.42 1.89 -4.52
CA LYS A 30 0.49 3.34 -4.73
C LYS A 30 0.62 4.09 -3.41
N ILE A 31 1.52 5.09 -3.40
CA ILE A 31 1.75 5.97 -2.24
C ILE A 31 0.42 6.48 -1.67
N GLY A 32 0.25 6.39 -0.35
CA GLY A 32 -0.98 6.68 0.38
C GLY A 32 -1.72 5.43 0.87
N THR A 33 -1.43 4.25 0.33
CA THR A 33 -2.04 2.99 0.78
C THR A 33 -1.72 2.69 2.24
N PHE A 34 -0.46 2.82 2.65
CA PHE A 34 -0.04 2.63 4.04
C PHE A 34 -0.74 3.61 4.99
N GLN A 35 -0.88 4.87 4.60
CA GLN A 35 -1.61 5.88 5.38
C GLN A 35 -3.08 5.47 5.60
N ILE A 36 -3.75 4.95 4.58
CA ILE A 36 -5.14 4.48 4.71
C ILE A 36 -5.20 3.22 5.58
N ALA A 37 -4.24 2.30 5.44
CA ALA A 37 -4.16 1.10 6.28
C ALA A 37 -3.97 1.45 7.77
N LEU A 38 -3.15 2.46 8.08
CA LEU A 38 -2.99 2.97 9.45
C LEU A 38 -4.31 3.52 10.00
N ALA A 39 -5.03 4.32 9.21
CA ALA A 39 -6.33 4.86 9.61
C ALA A 39 -7.37 3.74 9.79
N ALA A 40 -7.40 2.76 8.89
CA ALA A 40 -8.29 1.61 8.99
C ALA A 40 -8.01 0.81 10.28
N HIS A 41 -6.76 0.55 10.58
CA HIS A 41 -6.35 -0.13 11.81
C HIS A 41 -6.76 0.66 13.06
N PHE A 42 -6.55 1.96 13.07
CA PHE A 42 -6.92 2.83 14.20
C PHE A 42 -8.44 2.78 14.47
N TYR A 43 -9.27 2.72 13.44
CA TYR A 43 -10.73 2.66 13.58
C TYR A 43 -11.31 1.22 13.57
N GLY A 44 -10.47 0.20 13.67
CA GLY A 44 -10.91 -1.20 13.71
C GLY A 44 -11.52 -1.71 12.40
N VAL A 45 -11.20 -1.08 11.28
CA VAL A 45 -11.66 -1.49 9.95
C VAL A 45 -10.64 -2.43 9.31
N PRO A 46 -11.04 -3.65 8.87
CA PRO A 46 -10.11 -4.59 8.26
C PRO A 46 -9.64 -4.12 6.89
N PHE A 47 -8.35 -4.37 6.60
CA PHE A 47 -7.75 -4.17 5.30
C PHE A 47 -7.50 -5.50 4.59
N TYR A 48 -7.98 -5.61 3.35
CA TYR A 48 -7.74 -6.75 2.45
C TYR A 48 -6.98 -6.29 1.20
N ALA A 49 -5.89 -6.97 0.89
CA ALA A 49 -5.12 -6.73 -0.32
C ALA A 49 -5.46 -7.78 -1.39
N LEU A 50 -5.68 -7.35 -2.63
CA LEU A 50 -5.94 -8.24 -3.76
C LEU A 50 -4.71 -8.31 -4.66
N GLY A 51 -4.28 -9.52 -4.97
CA GLY A 51 -3.16 -9.72 -5.89
C GLY A 51 -2.56 -11.11 -5.77
N THR A 52 -1.41 -11.27 -6.40
CA THR A 52 -0.63 -12.51 -6.36
C THR A 52 0.74 -12.22 -5.76
N THR A 53 1.34 -13.24 -5.16
CA THR A 53 2.74 -13.17 -4.76
C THR A 53 3.63 -13.65 -5.89
N SER A 54 4.93 -13.37 -5.79
CA SER A 54 5.94 -13.86 -6.71
C SER A 54 7.12 -14.43 -5.93
N ALA A 55 7.70 -15.52 -6.43
CA ALA A 55 8.94 -16.07 -5.90
C ALA A 55 10.13 -15.09 -6.04
N ALA A 56 10.01 -14.08 -6.92
CA ALA A 56 11.01 -13.01 -7.05
C ALA A 56 11.01 -12.05 -5.85
N HIS A 57 9.95 -12.03 -5.03
CA HIS A 57 9.81 -11.17 -3.86
C HIS A 57 9.63 -12.02 -2.58
N PRO A 58 10.67 -12.78 -2.17
CA PRO A 58 10.57 -13.65 -1.00
C PRO A 58 10.40 -12.87 0.32
N ASP A 59 10.92 -11.66 0.36
CA ASP A 59 10.84 -10.76 1.50
C ASP A 59 10.92 -9.29 1.06
N ILE A 60 10.59 -8.40 1.99
CA ILE A 60 10.55 -6.96 1.69
C ILE A 60 11.91 -6.36 1.34
N SER A 61 13.03 -6.97 1.76
CA SER A 61 14.37 -6.45 1.46
C SER A 61 14.71 -6.51 -0.03
N LYS A 62 13.96 -7.28 -0.81
CA LYS A 62 14.12 -7.42 -2.27
C LYS A 62 13.26 -6.43 -3.07
N VAL A 63 12.53 -5.56 -2.40
CA VAL A 63 11.68 -4.57 -3.05
C VAL A 63 12.32 -3.19 -2.95
N GLU A 64 12.57 -2.58 -4.10
CA GLU A 64 12.98 -1.19 -4.19
C GLU A 64 11.76 -0.33 -4.55
N VAL A 65 11.54 0.75 -3.80
CA VAL A 65 10.47 1.71 -4.09
C VAL A 65 10.94 2.64 -5.20
N GLU A 66 10.20 2.66 -6.31
CA GLU A 66 10.44 3.57 -7.41
C GLU A 66 10.26 5.03 -6.97
N GLU A 67 11.25 5.86 -7.26
CA GLU A 67 11.12 7.31 -7.15
C GLU A 67 10.91 7.91 -8.55
N ARG A 68 9.93 8.79 -8.66
CA ARG A 68 9.56 9.49 -9.89
C ARG A 68 10.05 10.93 -9.87
N ASP A 69 9.82 11.65 -10.98
CA ASP A 69 10.24 13.04 -11.11
C ASP A 69 9.63 13.89 -9.98
N PRO A 70 10.47 14.43 -9.08
CA PRO A 70 9.99 15.24 -7.95
C PRO A 70 9.27 16.52 -8.40
N GLU A 71 9.53 17.03 -9.61
CA GLU A 71 8.85 18.22 -10.13
C GLU A 71 7.35 18.00 -10.31
N GLU A 72 6.90 16.74 -10.52
CA GLU A 72 5.47 16.41 -10.59
C GLU A 72 4.73 16.72 -9.29
N THR A 73 5.41 16.71 -8.14
CA THR A 73 4.78 16.99 -6.84
C THR A 73 4.62 18.48 -6.53
N VAL A 74 5.33 19.34 -7.25
CA VAL A 74 5.34 20.80 -7.06
C VAL A 74 4.71 21.55 -8.24
N HIS A 75 4.13 20.82 -9.20
CA HIS A 75 3.39 21.37 -10.33
C HIS A 75 1.99 20.76 -10.41
N ALA A 76 1.02 21.55 -10.85
CA ALA A 76 -0.30 21.08 -11.20
C ALA A 76 -0.73 21.79 -12.50
N MET A 77 -1.19 21.01 -13.48
CA MET A 77 -1.63 21.52 -14.79
C MET A 77 -0.59 22.43 -15.48
N GLY A 78 0.70 22.08 -15.34
CA GLY A 78 1.82 22.85 -15.90
C GLY A 78 2.21 24.10 -15.12
N ILE A 79 1.56 24.38 -13.99
CA ILE A 79 1.83 25.54 -13.15
C ILE A 79 2.54 25.08 -11.87
N ARG A 80 3.62 25.77 -11.52
CA ARG A 80 4.30 25.53 -10.25
C ARG A 80 3.41 26.00 -9.08
N THR A 81 3.13 25.08 -8.15
CA THR A 81 2.25 25.33 -6.99
C THR A 81 3.02 25.57 -5.69
N ALA A 82 4.31 25.24 -5.66
CA ALA A 82 5.19 25.48 -4.53
C ALA A 82 6.04 26.74 -4.75
N LYS A 83 6.46 27.36 -3.64
CA LYS A 83 7.40 28.50 -3.67
C LYS A 83 8.71 28.08 -4.35
N ASP A 84 9.34 29.03 -5.04
CA ASP A 84 10.65 28.82 -5.67
C ASP A 84 11.68 28.33 -4.63
N GLY A 85 12.50 27.35 -5.03
CA GLY A 85 13.49 26.72 -4.16
C GLY A 85 12.97 25.57 -3.31
N VAL A 86 11.64 25.36 -3.20
CA VAL A 86 11.08 24.15 -2.57
C VAL A 86 11.30 22.96 -3.51
N LYS A 87 11.92 21.91 -2.99
CA LYS A 87 12.15 20.66 -3.72
C LYS A 87 11.00 19.69 -3.48
N GLY A 88 10.52 19.05 -4.54
CA GLY A 88 9.58 17.96 -4.45
C GLY A 88 10.24 16.66 -3.97
N TYR A 89 9.40 15.70 -3.55
CA TYR A 89 9.80 14.33 -3.27
C TYR A 89 8.66 13.40 -3.72
N TYR A 90 8.96 12.43 -4.59
CA TYR A 90 7.94 11.59 -5.18
C TYR A 90 8.29 10.09 -5.15
N PRO A 91 8.17 9.42 -4.00
CA PRO A 91 8.10 7.97 -3.98
C PRO A 91 6.77 7.53 -4.62
N ALA A 92 6.82 6.59 -5.56
CA ALA A 92 5.63 6.15 -6.29
C ALA A 92 4.75 5.20 -5.47
N PHE A 93 5.35 4.48 -4.53
CA PHE A 93 4.72 3.45 -3.72
C PHE A 93 5.06 3.63 -2.24
N ASP A 94 4.24 3.03 -1.38
CA ASP A 94 4.58 2.81 0.01
C ASP A 94 4.42 1.33 0.40
N ILE A 95 4.89 0.99 1.58
CA ILE A 95 4.99 -0.38 2.06
C ILE A 95 4.10 -0.54 3.29
N THR A 96 3.09 -1.40 3.18
CA THR A 96 2.20 -1.73 4.30
C THR A 96 2.67 -3.03 4.95
N PRO A 97 2.99 -3.03 6.26
CA PRO A 97 3.45 -4.21 6.96
C PRO A 97 2.30 -5.21 7.22
N PRO A 98 2.62 -6.52 7.33
CA PRO A 98 1.63 -7.59 7.48
C PRO A 98 0.68 -7.41 8.67
N ARG A 99 1.12 -6.78 9.77
CA ARG A 99 0.29 -6.54 10.95
C ARG A 99 -0.94 -5.64 10.69
N LEU A 100 -0.94 -4.88 9.61
CA LEU A 100 -2.06 -4.01 9.22
C LEU A 100 -2.99 -4.67 8.18
N ILE A 101 -2.65 -5.87 7.73
CA ILE A 101 -3.36 -6.57 6.65
C ILE A 101 -4.13 -7.75 7.26
N ARG A 102 -5.45 -7.74 7.09
CA ARG A 102 -6.29 -8.83 7.59
C ARG A 102 -6.10 -10.10 6.77
N ALA A 103 -6.07 -9.97 5.46
CA ALA A 103 -5.84 -11.08 4.55
C ALA A 103 -5.44 -10.58 3.15
N VAL A 104 -4.82 -11.49 2.40
CA VAL A 104 -4.51 -11.34 0.98
C VAL A 104 -5.42 -12.24 0.18
N ILE A 105 -6.16 -11.65 -0.75
CA ILE A 105 -7.09 -12.35 -1.63
C ILE A 105 -6.39 -12.60 -2.96
N THR A 106 -6.22 -13.87 -3.30
CA THR A 106 -5.48 -14.34 -4.47
C THR A 106 -6.36 -15.25 -5.34
N PRO A 107 -5.97 -15.55 -6.58
CA PRO A 107 -6.65 -16.58 -7.39
C PRO A 107 -6.66 -17.98 -6.76
N LYS A 108 -5.74 -18.28 -5.85
CA LYS A 108 -5.67 -19.57 -5.13
C LYS A 108 -6.52 -19.57 -3.84
N GLY A 109 -7.07 -18.44 -3.46
CA GLY A 109 -7.86 -18.29 -2.24
C GLY A 109 -7.41 -17.14 -1.35
N VAL A 110 -7.91 -17.14 -0.13
CA VAL A 110 -7.64 -16.11 0.89
C VAL A 110 -6.58 -16.62 1.84
N PHE A 111 -5.53 -15.84 2.00
CA PHE A 111 -4.39 -16.17 2.88
C PHE A 111 -4.21 -15.12 3.97
N SER A 112 -3.87 -15.57 5.17
CA SER A 112 -3.23 -14.68 6.14
C SER A 112 -1.87 -14.22 5.61
N PRO A 113 -1.42 -13.00 5.87
CA PRO A 113 -0.08 -12.55 5.45
C PRO A 113 1.05 -13.49 5.90
N SER A 114 0.92 -14.11 7.08
CA SER A 114 1.91 -15.07 7.61
C SER A 114 1.97 -16.39 6.82
N ASP A 115 0.90 -16.75 6.11
CA ASP A 115 0.78 -18.03 5.43
C ASP A 115 1.21 -17.98 3.95
N LEU A 116 1.55 -16.78 3.45
CA LEU A 116 1.98 -16.59 2.07
C LEU A 116 3.29 -17.32 1.73
N LYS A 117 4.11 -17.65 2.72
CA LYS A 117 5.31 -18.49 2.52
C LYS A 117 4.98 -19.84 1.90
N GLY A 118 3.80 -20.39 2.18
CA GLY A 118 3.29 -21.63 1.61
C GLY A 118 2.58 -21.50 0.25
N TYR A 119 2.52 -20.29 -0.31
CA TYR A 119 1.73 -20.04 -1.54
C TYR A 119 2.13 -20.89 -2.75
N PHE A 120 3.40 -21.25 -2.87
CA PHE A 120 3.94 -22.06 -3.93
C PHE A 120 4.15 -23.55 -3.55
N SER A 121 3.78 -23.91 -2.35
CA SER A 121 3.88 -25.30 -1.85
C SER A 121 2.80 -26.20 -2.41
#